data_e5939238fde09a67c97a3c8cff442916
#
_entry.id   e5939238fde09a67c97a3c8cff442916
#
_cell.length_a   1.000
_cell.length_b   1.000
_cell.length_c   1.000
_cell.angle_alpha   90.00
_cell.angle_beta   90.00
_cell.angle_gamma   90.00
#
_symmetry.space_group_name_H-M   'P 1'
#
loop_
_entity.id
_entity.type
_entity.pdbx_description
1 polymer ?
#
loop_
_entity_poly.entity_id
_entity_poly.type
_entity_poly.pdbx_seq_one_letter_code
_entity_poly.pdbx_strand_id
1 'polypeptide(L)'
;MQAEAKKVYRTKLFRDLYTGIIPERFPVHDCLALEYMIQYAGKDLIPFVFQYDTDELTEVFERAMEVHFGDTFNAAARNPAALLFKQSKVNVMSRTGMIQHPETSGFDADEYDEFIAHPYDFTFEKILPRLNPGFDKDPINRSVNFAKYTLAQLDFLQNLHTALKRIRNRYGLYAPPEGSTAIQLVPFDFLADFCRGFTKITVDIRRCPEKVEAACEALVPYLLWRSVTPVISPEGANMIMTHMAPFLRQKDFERFYWPTFYKMVHMIAERGQATYIFCESDWTRFIDYLQDLPGGTRLHMEYGDPKLFKERLGKKMILSGFYPVVLLKTGTKQQCIDKAKELIDILAPGGNFEWRFDKNALHLGDINPDSYRALMEFVLENSKYENAGEVATTVRREDTVKKFSHEYPEFTSKYIVTYDEWKKEYPPINEKADQAMRIAYKKYSDLVQPFNDIYSLYG
;
A
#
# COMPACT_ATOMS: atom_id res chain seq x y z
N MET A 1 -28.13 2.77 -15.71
CA MET A 1 -27.50 3.06 -17.01
C MET A 1 -26.38 4.10 -16.92
N GLN A 2 -26.62 5.31 -16.38
CA GLN A 2 -25.57 6.35 -16.36
C GLN A 2 -24.34 6.00 -15.51
N ALA A 3 -24.49 5.38 -14.33
CA ALA A 3 -23.39 4.98 -13.47
C ALA A 3 -22.55 3.84 -14.09
N GLU A 4 -23.20 2.86 -14.72
CA GLU A 4 -22.50 1.76 -15.41
C GLU A 4 -21.68 2.26 -16.61
N ALA A 5 -22.23 3.17 -17.40
CA ALA A 5 -21.49 3.78 -18.51
C ALA A 5 -20.26 4.56 -18.02
N LYS A 6 -20.41 5.31 -16.92
CA LYS A 6 -19.27 6.00 -16.27
C LYS A 6 -18.20 5.01 -15.78
N LYS A 7 -18.62 3.89 -15.19
CA LYS A 7 -17.71 2.85 -14.69
C LYS A 7 -16.92 2.22 -15.84
N VAL A 8 -17.62 1.85 -16.94
CA VAL A 8 -16.97 1.30 -18.14
C VAL A 8 -15.95 2.28 -18.71
N TYR A 9 -16.34 3.55 -18.86
CA TYR A 9 -15.45 4.60 -19.33
C TYR A 9 -14.20 4.76 -18.46
N ARG A 10 -14.37 4.90 -17.14
CA ARG A 10 -13.26 5.03 -16.20
C ARG A 10 -12.37 3.80 -16.19
N THR A 11 -12.96 2.61 -16.21
CA THR A 11 -12.20 1.35 -16.32
C THR A 11 -11.33 1.33 -17.57
N LYS A 12 -11.85 1.82 -18.69
CA LYS A 12 -11.06 1.93 -19.94
C LYS A 12 -9.88 2.89 -19.78
N LEU A 13 -10.04 4.04 -19.13
CA LEU A 13 -8.94 4.99 -18.90
C LEU A 13 -7.76 4.34 -18.15
N PHE A 14 -8.06 3.63 -17.06
CA PHE A 14 -7.02 2.94 -16.28
C PHE A 14 -6.41 1.76 -17.02
N ARG A 15 -7.23 0.98 -17.71
CA ARG A 15 -6.75 -0.16 -18.49
C ARG A 15 -5.83 0.29 -19.62
N ASP A 16 -6.23 1.30 -20.39
CA ASP A 16 -5.40 1.87 -21.45
C ASP A 16 -4.05 2.31 -20.88
N LEU A 17 -4.06 3.15 -19.85
CA LEU A 17 -2.84 3.62 -19.19
C LEU A 17 -1.93 2.47 -18.72
N TYR A 18 -2.50 1.48 -18.04
CA TYR A 18 -1.72 0.39 -17.44
C TYR A 18 -1.29 -0.70 -18.44
N THR A 19 -1.82 -0.65 -19.64
CA THR A 19 -1.38 -1.49 -20.77
C THR A 19 -0.49 -0.74 -21.79
N GLY A 20 -0.10 0.50 -21.45
CA GLY A 20 0.82 1.30 -22.28
C GLY A 20 0.14 1.97 -23.48
N ILE A 21 -1.16 2.19 -23.41
CA ILE A 21 -1.93 2.96 -24.39
C ILE A 21 -2.25 4.33 -23.81
N ILE A 22 -2.12 5.39 -24.60
CA ILE A 22 -2.54 6.74 -24.19
C ILE A 22 -4.07 6.75 -24.09
N PRO A 23 -4.63 6.96 -22.86
CA PRO A 23 -6.07 6.98 -22.68
C PRO A 23 -6.70 8.24 -23.30
N GLU A 24 -8.03 8.30 -23.41
CA GLU A 24 -8.73 9.50 -23.88
C GLU A 24 -8.37 10.75 -23.04
N ARG A 25 -8.17 10.56 -21.76
CA ARG A 25 -7.60 11.52 -20.83
C ARG A 25 -6.83 10.80 -19.74
N PHE A 26 -5.91 11.48 -19.05
CA PHE A 26 -5.26 10.86 -17.91
C PHE A 26 -6.25 10.62 -16.75
N PRO A 27 -6.13 9.49 -16.02
CA PRO A 27 -6.91 9.25 -14.81
C PRO A 27 -6.62 10.28 -13.72
N VAL A 28 -7.65 10.61 -12.94
CA VAL A 28 -7.58 11.62 -11.88
C VAL A 28 -7.93 10.98 -10.53
N HIS A 29 -7.08 11.20 -9.53
CA HIS A 29 -7.33 10.86 -8.15
C HIS A 29 -7.51 12.12 -7.32
N ASP A 30 -8.33 12.05 -6.27
CA ASP A 30 -8.40 13.08 -5.24
C ASP A 30 -7.37 12.85 -4.12
N CYS A 31 -7.40 13.72 -3.10
CA CYS A 31 -6.51 13.64 -1.94
C CYS A 31 -7.26 13.50 -0.60
N LEU A 32 -8.50 13.06 -0.61
CA LEU A 32 -9.33 13.03 0.60
C LEU A 32 -9.10 11.73 1.39
N ALA A 33 -8.52 11.83 2.59
CA ALA A 33 -8.41 10.69 3.51
C ALA A 33 -9.74 10.39 4.21
N LEU A 34 -9.89 9.20 4.80
CA LEU A 34 -11.11 8.84 5.54
C LEU A 34 -11.38 9.82 6.70
N GLU A 35 -10.34 10.22 7.41
CA GLU A 35 -10.43 11.17 8.53
C GLU A 35 -10.98 12.52 8.08
N TYR A 36 -10.56 13.00 6.90
CA TYR A 36 -11.14 14.21 6.28
C TYR A 36 -12.62 14.00 5.97
N MET A 37 -12.98 12.88 5.35
CA MET A 37 -14.37 12.57 4.97
C MET A 37 -15.30 12.49 6.17
N ILE A 38 -14.88 11.88 7.28
CA ILE A 38 -15.63 11.80 8.54
C ILE A 38 -15.90 13.21 9.07
N GLN A 39 -14.87 14.05 9.14
CA GLN A 39 -15.00 15.43 9.61
C GLN A 39 -15.87 16.26 8.65
N TYR A 40 -15.75 16.07 7.33
CA TYR A 40 -16.58 16.75 6.33
C TYR A 40 -18.06 16.38 6.46
N ALA A 41 -18.37 15.14 6.82
CA ALA A 41 -19.73 14.70 7.13
C ALA A 41 -20.25 15.23 8.47
N GLY A 42 -19.48 16.06 9.20
CA GLY A 42 -19.86 16.63 10.49
C GLY A 42 -19.85 15.64 11.65
N LYS A 43 -19.16 14.53 11.50
CA LYS A 43 -19.01 13.50 12.55
C LYS A 43 -17.76 13.78 13.39
N ASP A 44 -17.86 13.50 14.70
CA ASP A 44 -16.67 13.49 15.57
C ASP A 44 -15.81 12.25 15.26
N LEU A 45 -14.56 12.48 14.95
CA LEU A 45 -13.64 11.43 14.52
C LEU A 45 -13.51 10.32 15.56
N ILE A 46 -13.31 10.65 16.85
CA ILE A 46 -13.02 9.66 17.89
C ILE A 46 -14.18 8.69 18.12
N PRO A 47 -15.42 9.12 18.42
CA PRO A 47 -16.51 8.17 18.59
C PRO A 47 -16.79 7.40 17.29
N PHE A 48 -16.75 8.09 16.15
CA PHE A 48 -17.09 7.48 14.87
C PHE A 48 -16.18 6.28 14.53
N VAL A 49 -14.85 6.43 14.63
CA VAL A 49 -13.91 5.36 14.26
C VAL A 49 -13.98 4.11 15.14
N PHE A 50 -14.64 4.18 16.31
CA PHE A 50 -14.87 3.04 17.19
C PHE A 50 -16.23 2.34 16.99
N GLN A 51 -17.22 3.02 16.40
CA GLN A 51 -18.62 2.60 16.48
C GLN A 51 -19.36 2.57 15.14
N TYR A 52 -18.71 2.91 14.02
CA TYR A 52 -19.39 2.93 12.72
C TYR A 52 -19.77 1.55 12.21
N ASP A 53 -20.87 1.49 11.50
CA ASP A 53 -21.27 0.36 10.68
C ASP A 53 -21.18 0.69 9.17
N THR A 54 -21.60 -0.26 8.33
CA THR A 54 -21.61 -0.09 6.88
C THR A 54 -22.50 1.09 6.42
N ASP A 55 -23.63 1.32 7.08
CA ASP A 55 -24.60 2.34 6.65
C ASP A 55 -24.09 3.73 7.04
N GLU A 56 -23.54 3.90 8.24
CA GLU A 56 -22.91 5.13 8.70
C GLU A 56 -21.69 5.50 7.84
N LEU A 57 -20.84 4.54 7.50
CA LEU A 57 -19.74 4.76 6.55
C LEU A 57 -20.23 5.15 5.16
N THR A 58 -21.29 4.51 4.67
CA THR A 58 -21.89 4.85 3.38
C THR A 58 -22.41 6.29 3.40
N GLU A 59 -23.06 6.75 4.50
CA GLU A 59 -23.49 8.13 4.67
C GLU A 59 -22.31 9.11 4.62
N VAL A 60 -21.22 8.83 5.35
CA VAL A 60 -20.00 9.64 5.31
C VAL A 60 -19.45 9.75 3.90
N PHE A 61 -19.36 8.63 3.19
CA PHE A 61 -18.85 8.61 1.82
C PHE A 61 -19.78 9.35 0.84
N GLU A 62 -21.09 9.27 1.02
CA GLU A 62 -22.02 10.05 0.20
C GLU A 62 -21.87 11.55 0.40
N ARG A 63 -21.65 12.00 1.63
CA ARG A 63 -21.32 13.40 1.91
C ARG A 63 -20.00 13.81 1.25
N ALA A 64 -18.99 12.96 1.31
CA ALA A 64 -17.70 13.22 0.67
C ALA A 64 -17.81 13.33 -0.87
N MET A 65 -18.78 12.67 -1.49
CA MET A 65 -19.03 12.79 -2.93
C MET A 65 -19.41 14.22 -3.38
N GLU A 66 -19.82 15.12 -2.49
CA GLU A 66 -20.08 16.52 -2.80
C GLU A 66 -18.81 17.30 -3.18
N VAL A 67 -17.66 16.81 -2.72
CA VAL A 67 -16.33 17.40 -2.96
C VAL A 67 -15.38 16.43 -3.65
N HIS A 68 -15.88 15.30 -4.14
CA HIS A 68 -15.10 14.30 -4.85
C HIS A 68 -15.07 14.56 -6.34
N PHE A 69 -13.86 14.60 -6.94
CA PHE A 69 -13.64 14.85 -8.37
C PHE A 69 -12.90 13.69 -9.06
N GLY A 70 -12.39 12.73 -8.31
CA GLY A 70 -11.57 11.63 -8.82
C GLY A 70 -12.36 10.59 -9.64
N ASP A 71 -11.62 9.79 -10.38
CA ASP A 71 -12.15 8.61 -11.08
C ASP A 71 -12.25 7.38 -10.19
N THR A 72 -11.51 7.38 -9.10
CA THR A 72 -11.49 6.33 -8.06
C THR A 72 -12.02 6.89 -6.75
N PHE A 73 -12.53 6.03 -5.89
CA PHE A 73 -12.86 6.39 -4.53
C PHE A 73 -12.24 5.34 -3.60
N ASN A 74 -11.27 5.75 -2.81
CA ASN A 74 -10.53 4.89 -1.90
C ASN A 74 -10.55 5.50 -0.50
N ALA A 75 -10.64 4.63 0.49
CA ALA A 75 -10.43 4.98 1.88
C ALA A 75 -9.59 3.87 2.50
N ALA A 76 -8.58 4.27 3.24
CA ALA A 76 -7.78 3.38 4.07
C ALA A 76 -7.76 3.98 5.48
N ALA A 77 -7.87 3.12 6.46
CA ALA A 77 -7.77 3.54 7.85
C ALA A 77 -7.23 2.39 8.69
N ARG A 78 -6.68 2.73 9.84
CA ARG A 78 -6.35 1.78 10.89
C ARG A 78 -7.56 1.59 11.79
N ASN A 79 -7.76 0.36 12.26
CA ASN A 79 -8.87 0.05 13.17
C ASN A 79 -8.48 0.34 14.63
N PRO A 80 -9.00 1.41 15.26
CA PRO A 80 -8.68 1.72 16.65
C PRO A 80 -9.16 0.65 17.66
N ALA A 81 -10.28 -0.02 17.36
CA ALA A 81 -10.78 -1.09 18.21
C ALA A 81 -9.80 -2.28 18.25
N ALA A 82 -9.22 -2.63 17.10
CA ALA A 82 -8.16 -3.64 17.04
C ALA A 82 -6.93 -3.22 17.87
N LEU A 83 -6.55 -1.93 17.83
CA LEU A 83 -5.44 -1.41 18.63
C LEU A 83 -5.65 -1.58 20.13
N LEU A 84 -6.91 -1.49 20.60
CA LEU A 84 -7.24 -1.71 22.01
C LEU A 84 -6.91 -3.13 22.48
N PHE A 85 -7.29 -4.15 21.68
CA PHE A 85 -7.12 -5.55 22.09
C PHE A 85 -5.66 -5.99 22.08
N LYS A 86 -4.84 -5.45 21.18
CA LYS A 86 -3.40 -5.71 21.21
C LYS A 86 -2.63 -4.74 22.10
N GLN A 87 -3.25 -3.64 22.56
CA GLN A 87 -2.60 -2.59 23.37
C GLN A 87 -1.32 -2.08 22.69
N SER A 88 -1.44 -1.68 21.44
CA SER A 88 -0.30 -1.38 20.59
C SER A 88 0.56 -0.23 21.11
N LYS A 89 1.88 -0.42 21.12
CA LYS A 89 2.88 0.64 21.29
C LYS A 89 3.33 1.22 19.95
N VAL A 90 3.08 0.49 18.85
CA VAL A 90 3.48 0.87 17.49
C VAL A 90 2.51 1.87 16.89
N ASN A 91 1.22 1.69 17.16
CA ASN A 91 0.16 2.58 16.68
C ASN A 91 -0.61 3.10 17.89
N VAL A 92 -0.55 4.40 18.12
CA VAL A 92 -1.21 5.05 19.25
C VAL A 92 -2.14 6.16 18.77
N MET A 93 -3.33 6.23 19.35
CA MET A 93 -4.26 7.30 19.03
C MET A 93 -3.87 8.59 19.76
N SER A 94 -3.76 9.68 19.00
CA SER A 94 -3.58 11.02 19.55
C SER A 94 -4.87 11.53 20.21
N ARG A 95 -4.78 12.67 20.90
CA ARG A 95 -5.97 13.34 21.49
C ARG A 95 -6.98 13.82 20.44
N THR A 96 -6.57 13.96 19.19
CA THR A 96 -7.42 14.37 18.06
C THR A 96 -8.03 13.20 17.30
N GLY A 97 -7.78 11.95 17.73
CA GLY A 97 -8.27 10.75 17.04
C GLY A 97 -7.36 10.23 15.92
N MET A 98 -6.28 10.94 15.62
CA MET A 98 -5.31 10.51 14.60
C MET A 98 -4.42 9.41 15.15
N ILE A 99 -4.20 8.38 14.35
CA ILE A 99 -3.25 7.31 14.68
C ILE A 99 -1.83 7.78 14.35
N GLN A 100 -0.97 7.74 15.37
CA GLN A 100 0.45 8.05 15.28
C GLN A 100 1.27 6.78 15.34
N HIS A 101 2.46 6.82 14.75
CA HIS A 101 3.39 5.70 14.69
C HIS A 101 4.70 6.08 15.40
N PRO A 102 4.76 6.00 16.74
CA PRO A 102 5.97 6.32 17.47
C PRO A 102 7.07 5.29 17.19
N GLU A 103 8.30 5.73 17.25
CA GLU A 103 9.45 4.83 17.14
C GLU A 103 9.43 3.77 18.25
N THR A 104 9.54 2.51 17.82
CA THR A 104 9.59 1.35 18.72
C THR A 104 10.70 0.41 18.31
N SER A 105 11.12 -0.47 19.23
CA SER A 105 12.10 -1.53 18.96
C SER A 105 11.64 -2.84 19.57
N GLY A 106 11.56 -3.86 18.71
CA GLY A 106 11.06 -5.18 19.09
C GLY A 106 12.13 -6.19 19.48
N PHE A 107 13.43 -5.94 19.15
CA PHE A 107 14.53 -6.84 19.53
C PHE A 107 15.87 -6.10 19.65
N ASP A 108 16.88 -6.74 20.25
CA ASP A 108 18.19 -6.20 20.48
C ASP A 108 19.23 -6.76 19.48
N ALA A 109 20.41 -6.10 19.38
CA ALA A 109 21.41 -6.43 18.36
C ALA A 109 22.05 -7.83 18.50
N ASP A 110 22.03 -8.41 19.66
CA ASP A 110 22.49 -9.77 19.94
C ASP A 110 21.50 -10.86 19.49
N GLU A 111 20.24 -10.47 19.21
CA GLU A 111 19.19 -11.37 18.75
C GLU A 111 19.13 -11.51 17.20
N TYR A 112 20.01 -10.82 16.44
CA TYR A 112 19.98 -10.88 14.96
C TYR A 112 20.10 -12.30 14.42
N ASP A 113 20.94 -13.13 14.99
CA ASP A 113 21.18 -14.49 14.46
C ASP A 113 19.91 -15.35 14.55
N GLU A 114 19.16 -15.22 15.62
CA GLU A 114 17.87 -15.90 15.79
C GLU A 114 16.79 -15.31 14.85
N PHE A 115 16.75 -13.99 14.71
CA PHE A 115 15.86 -13.34 13.75
C PHE A 115 16.13 -13.77 12.31
N ILE A 116 17.41 -13.78 11.88
CA ILE A 116 17.83 -14.18 10.53
C ILE A 116 17.45 -15.63 10.24
N ALA A 117 17.56 -16.52 11.22
CA ALA A 117 17.22 -17.93 11.04
C ALA A 117 15.73 -18.14 10.72
N HIS A 118 14.83 -17.40 11.38
CA HIS A 118 13.38 -17.53 11.25
C HIS A 118 12.67 -16.18 11.47
N PRO A 119 12.75 -15.19 10.54
CA PRO A 119 12.28 -13.82 10.78
C PRO A 119 10.80 -13.74 11.13
N TYR A 120 9.95 -14.51 10.44
CA TYR A 120 8.51 -14.55 10.68
C TYR A 120 8.20 -15.11 12.08
N ASP A 121 8.72 -16.29 12.39
CA ASP A 121 8.44 -16.96 13.67
C ASP A 121 8.95 -16.12 14.85
N PHE A 122 10.17 -15.59 14.74
CA PHE A 122 10.75 -14.68 15.72
C PHE A 122 9.88 -13.43 15.93
N THR A 123 9.40 -12.84 14.83
CA THR A 123 8.52 -11.66 14.91
C THR A 123 7.22 -12.00 15.63
N PHE A 124 6.63 -13.14 15.28
CA PHE A 124 5.37 -13.58 15.88
C PHE A 124 5.51 -13.90 17.37
N GLU A 125 6.61 -14.56 17.75
CA GLU A 125 6.84 -15.01 19.14
C GLU A 125 7.39 -13.95 20.07
N LYS A 126 8.26 -13.05 19.58
CA LYS A 126 9.01 -12.11 20.41
C LYS A 126 8.66 -10.66 20.13
N ILE A 127 8.71 -10.23 18.85
CA ILE A 127 8.53 -8.80 18.54
C ILE A 127 7.10 -8.37 18.80
N LEU A 128 6.11 -9.11 18.28
CA LEU A 128 4.70 -8.76 18.46
C LEU A 128 4.27 -8.68 19.92
N PRO A 129 4.58 -9.64 20.81
CA PRO A 129 4.26 -9.51 22.23
C PRO A 129 4.96 -8.32 22.91
N ARG A 130 6.24 -8.06 22.61
CA ARG A 130 6.99 -6.92 23.17
C ARG A 130 6.39 -5.57 22.80
N LEU A 131 5.92 -5.45 21.57
CA LEU A 131 5.32 -4.23 21.02
C LEU A 131 3.82 -4.11 21.30
N ASN A 132 3.18 -5.21 21.65
CA ASN A 132 1.74 -5.29 21.90
C ASN A 132 1.45 -6.03 23.21
N PRO A 133 1.44 -5.35 24.35
CA PRO A 133 1.20 -5.97 25.66
C PRO A 133 -0.08 -6.79 25.78
N GLY A 134 -1.08 -6.55 24.93
CA GLY A 134 -2.27 -7.41 24.83
C GLY A 134 -1.95 -8.84 24.39
N PHE A 135 -0.83 -9.05 23.69
CA PHE A 135 -0.32 -10.35 23.27
C PHE A 135 0.77 -10.91 24.19
N ASP A 136 1.25 -10.10 25.13
CA ASP A 136 2.17 -10.52 26.19
C ASP A 136 1.39 -10.94 27.45
N LYS A 137 0.64 -12.02 27.35
CA LYS A 137 -0.20 -12.58 28.42
C LYS A 137 0.03 -14.10 28.48
N ASP A 138 -0.53 -14.72 29.52
CA ASP A 138 -0.64 -16.18 29.55
C ASP A 138 -1.37 -16.71 28.29
N PRO A 139 -1.16 -17.97 27.91
CA PRO A 139 -1.66 -18.51 26.63
C PRO A 139 -3.15 -18.33 26.42
N ILE A 140 -3.97 -18.44 27.46
CA ILE A 140 -5.43 -18.32 27.34
C ILE A 140 -5.82 -16.86 27.06
N ASN A 141 -5.36 -15.93 27.88
CA ASN A 141 -5.67 -14.50 27.69
C ASN A 141 -5.08 -13.94 26.37
N ARG A 142 -3.89 -14.41 25.97
CA ARG A 142 -3.31 -14.09 24.66
C ARG A 142 -4.24 -14.53 23.53
N SER A 143 -4.71 -15.76 23.55
CA SER A 143 -5.62 -16.32 22.53
C SER A 143 -6.95 -15.56 22.47
N VAL A 144 -7.51 -15.20 23.63
CA VAL A 144 -8.76 -14.41 23.70
C VAL A 144 -8.54 -12.99 23.12
N ASN A 145 -7.44 -12.33 23.46
CA ASN A 145 -7.13 -11.00 22.92
C ASN A 145 -6.86 -11.04 21.42
N PHE A 146 -6.18 -12.08 20.94
CA PHE A 146 -5.95 -12.28 19.51
C PHE A 146 -7.27 -12.54 18.76
N ALA A 147 -8.17 -13.33 19.31
CA ALA A 147 -9.50 -13.55 18.74
C ALA A 147 -10.31 -12.25 18.68
N LYS A 148 -10.31 -11.43 19.74
CA LYS A 148 -11.01 -10.14 19.74
C LYS A 148 -10.40 -9.17 18.72
N TYR A 149 -9.07 -9.10 18.63
CA TYR A 149 -8.37 -8.33 17.61
C TYR A 149 -8.79 -8.76 16.20
N THR A 150 -8.76 -10.07 15.94
CA THR A 150 -9.14 -10.66 14.65
C THR A 150 -10.56 -10.33 14.26
N LEU A 151 -11.52 -10.51 15.18
CA LEU A 151 -12.92 -10.19 14.92
C LEU A 151 -13.14 -8.71 14.65
N ALA A 152 -12.48 -7.82 15.42
CA ALA A 152 -12.57 -6.39 15.21
C ALA A 152 -12.01 -5.98 13.83
N GLN A 153 -10.91 -6.59 13.37
CA GLN A 153 -10.36 -6.33 12.04
C GLN A 153 -11.28 -6.83 10.93
N LEU A 154 -11.85 -8.04 11.07
CA LEU A 154 -12.79 -8.57 10.08
C LEU A 154 -14.01 -7.67 9.93
N ASP A 155 -14.62 -7.28 11.05
CA ASP A 155 -15.78 -6.40 11.06
C ASP A 155 -15.46 -5.05 10.41
N PHE A 156 -14.34 -4.43 10.78
CA PHE A 156 -13.84 -3.19 10.19
C PHE A 156 -13.67 -3.29 8.68
N LEU A 157 -12.93 -4.30 8.19
CA LEU A 157 -12.66 -4.46 6.77
C LEU A 157 -13.95 -4.76 5.98
N GLN A 158 -14.85 -5.55 6.54
CA GLN A 158 -16.13 -5.86 5.91
C GLN A 158 -17.01 -4.62 5.75
N ASN A 159 -17.13 -3.80 6.80
CA ASN A 159 -17.88 -2.56 6.78
C ASN A 159 -17.28 -1.57 5.76
N LEU A 160 -15.96 -1.36 5.81
CA LEU A 160 -15.26 -0.46 4.90
C LEU A 160 -15.40 -0.89 3.44
N HIS A 161 -15.11 -2.16 3.12
CA HIS A 161 -15.19 -2.66 1.74
C HIS A 161 -16.62 -2.63 1.21
N THR A 162 -17.62 -2.93 2.04
CA THR A 162 -19.03 -2.89 1.63
C THR A 162 -19.48 -1.47 1.33
N ALA A 163 -19.15 -0.51 2.19
CA ALA A 163 -19.46 0.90 1.97
C ALA A 163 -18.77 1.45 0.71
N LEU A 164 -17.47 1.17 0.52
CA LEU A 164 -16.74 1.55 -0.69
C LEU A 164 -17.37 0.96 -1.96
N LYS A 165 -17.78 -0.31 -1.93
CA LYS A 165 -18.43 -0.97 -3.07
C LYS A 165 -19.78 -0.34 -3.42
N ARG A 166 -20.56 0.05 -2.41
CA ARG A 166 -21.83 0.77 -2.60
C ARG A 166 -21.62 2.11 -3.33
N ILE A 167 -20.67 2.91 -2.87
CA ILE A 167 -20.35 4.23 -3.46
C ILE A 167 -19.82 4.09 -4.87
N ARG A 168 -18.84 3.22 -5.07
CA ARG A 168 -18.24 2.99 -6.40
C ARG A 168 -19.29 2.56 -7.43
N ASN A 169 -20.20 1.67 -7.05
CA ASN A 169 -21.28 1.26 -7.95
C ASN A 169 -22.30 2.36 -8.20
N ARG A 170 -22.69 3.12 -7.16
CA ARG A 170 -23.66 4.22 -7.29
C ARG A 170 -23.18 5.33 -8.21
N TYR A 171 -21.91 5.70 -8.10
CA TYR A 171 -21.32 6.83 -8.84
C TYR A 171 -20.52 6.42 -10.08
N GLY A 172 -20.44 5.12 -10.36
CA GLY A 172 -19.70 4.57 -11.50
C GLY A 172 -18.20 4.87 -11.41
N LEU A 173 -17.60 4.69 -10.22
CA LEU A 173 -16.18 4.91 -9.98
C LEU A 173 -15.38 3.66 -10.28
N TYR A 174 -14.13 3.86 -10.69
CA TYR A 174 -13.20 2.77 -10.96
C TYR A 174 -12.69 2.14 -9.67
N ALA A 175 -12.50 0.85 -9.73
CA ALA A 175 -11.68 0.07 -8.80
C ALA A 175 -10.98 -1.06 -9.55
N PRO A 176 -9.75 -1.43 -9.17
CA PRO A 176 -9.09 -2.60 -9.73
C PRO A 176 -9.90 -3.88 -9.44
N PRO A 177 -9.72 -4.95 -10.21
CA PRO A 177 -10.39 -6.22 -9.95
C PRO A 177 -10.14 -6.69 -8.51
N GLU A 178 -11.18 -7.20 -7.87
CA GLU A 178 -11.09 -7.73 -6.51
C GLU A 178 -10.03 -8.84 -6.42
N GLY A 179 -9.18 -8.80 -5.40
CA GLY A 179 -8.09 -9.75 -5.23
C GLY A 179 -6.87 -9.52 -6.16
N SER A 180 -6.79 -8.39 -6.87
CA SER A 180 -5.65 -8.07 -7.74
C SER A 180 -4.62 -7.12 -7.10
N THR A 181 -4.81 -6.72 -5.84
CA THR A 181 -3.94 -5.78 -5.15
C THR A 181 -3.39 -6.39 -3.86
N ALA A 182 -2.15 -6.05 -3.53
CA ALA A 182 -1.52 -6.34 -2.25
C ALA A 182 -0.71 -5.13 -1.78
N ILE A 183 -0.43 -5.05 -0.48
CA ILE A 183 0.44 -4.02 0.11
C ILE A 183 1.74 -4.68 0.52
N GLN A 184 2.86 -4.05 0.17
CA GLN A 184 4.20 -4.53 0.42
C GLN A 184 5.07 -3.48 1.08
N LEU A 185 6.18 -3.94 1.64
CA LEU A 185 7.27 -3.12 2.15
C LEU A 185 8.59 -3.59 1.55
N VAL A 186 9.55 -2.70 1.53
CA VAL A 186 10.94 -3.06 1.27
C VAL A 186 11.50 -3.79 2.51
N PRO A 187 12.31 -4.84 2.37
CA PRO A 187 12.87 -5.56 3.53
C PRO A 187 13.56 -4.66 4.56
N PHE A 188 14.32 -3.66 4.09
CA PHE A 188 14.97 -2.70 4.99
C PHE A 188 13.97 -1.83 5.73
N ASP A 189 12.90 -1.36 5.06
CA ASP A 189 11.83 -0.58 5.69
C ASP A 189 11.10 -1.44 6.74
N PHE A 190 10.80 -2.71 6.41
CA PHE A 190 10.18 -3.63 7.37
C PHE A 190 11.05 -3.81 8.62
N LEU A 191 12.36 -4.02 8.44
CA LEU A 191 13.29 -4.17 9.55
C LEU A 191 13.39 -2.87 10.38
N ALA A 192 13.43 -1.72 9.73
CA ALA A 192 13.55 -0.42 10.38
C ALA A 192 12.27 -0.02 11.12
N ASP A 193 11.10 -0.12 10.46
CA ASP A 193 9.85 0.43 11.00
C ASP A 193 9.19 -0.49 12.02
N PHE A 194 9.30 -1.82 11.79
CA PHE A 194 8.51 -2.80 12.56
C PHE A 194 9.33 -3.67 13.50
N CYS A 195 10.66 -3.75 13.31
CA CYS A 195 11.49 -4.66 14.07
C CYS A 195 12.49 -3.94 14.96
N ARG A 196 13.39 -3.14 14.38
CA ARG A 196 14.53 -2.56 15.09
C ARG A 196 14.33 -1.14 15.59
N GLY A 197 13.51 -0.35 14.88
CA GLY A 197 13.38 1.10 15.06
C GLY A 197 14.45 1.87 14.29
N PHE A 198 14.08 3.10 13.89
CA PHE A 198 14.92 3.99 13.07
C PHE A 198 16.29 4.27 13.69
N THR A 199 16.32 4.62 14.98
CA THR A 199 17.56 4.96 15.68
C THR A 199 18.50 3.75 15.77
N LYS A 200 17.96 2.58 16.14
CA LYS A 200 18.80 1.38 16.31
C LYS A 200 19.33 0.86 14.97
N ILE A 201 18.52 0.84 13.90
CA ILE A 201 18.96 0.37 12.59
C ILE A 201 20.08 1.26 12.02
N THR A 202 20.04 2.58 12.25
CA THR A 202 21.10 3.50 11.80
C THR A 202 22.44 3.27 12.52
N VAL A 203 22.39 2.73 13.73
CA VAL A 203 23.58 2.27 14.46
C VAL A 203 24.04 0.92 13.94
N ASP A 204 23.11 -0.02 13.69
CA ASP A 204 23.42 -1.40 13.30
C ASP A 204 24.10 -1.47 11.93
N ILE A 205 23.71 -0.64 10.96
CA ILE A 205 24.39 -0.53 9.66
C ILE A 205 25.88 -0.10 9.77
N ARG A 206 26.33 0.32 10.96
CA ARG A 206 27.75 0.64 11.25
C ARG A 206 28.43 -0.42 12.10
N ARG A 207 27.69 -1.02 13.04
CA ARG A 207 28.25 -1.95 14.05
C ARG A 207 28.20 -3.40 13.60
N CYS A 208 27.15 -3.80 12.90
CA CYS A 208 26.93 -5.18 12.44
C CYS A 208 26.28 -5.20 11.03
N PRO A 209 26.93 -4.54 10.02
CA PRO A 209 26.36 -4.39 8.69
C PRO A 209 26.00 -5.72 8.02
N GLU A 210 26.80 -6.76 8.20
CA GLU A 210 26.56 -8.10 7.63
C GLU A 210 25.28 -8.74 8.19
N LYS A 211 24.95 -8.48 9.46
CA LYS A 211 23.70 -8.95 10.07
C LYS A 211 22.49 -8.21 9.53
N VAL A 212 22.62 -6.91 9.26
CA VAL A 212 21.53 -6.11 8.64
C VAL A 212 21.25 -6.60 7.21
N GLU A 213 22.31 -6.85 6.41
CA GLU A 213 22.16 -7.42 5.07
C GLU A 213 21.46 -8.78 5.13
N ALA A 214 21.97 -9.69 5.97
CA ALA A 214 21.39 -11.02 6.12
C ALA A 214 19.93 -10.99 6.62
N ALA A 215 19.58 -10.06 7.50
CA ALA A 215 18.21 -9.88 7.97
C ALA A 215 17.27 -9.39 6.85
N CYS A 216 17.74 -8.46 6.00
CA CYS A 216 16.97 -8.02 4.83
C CYS A 216 16.76 -9.17 3.83
N GLU A 217 17.80 -9.96 3.52
CA GLU A 217 17.69 -11.13 2.63
C GLU A 217 16.75 -12.19 3.23
N ALA A 218 16.82 -12.45 4.53
CA ALA A 218 15.97 -13.42 5.21
C ALA A 218 14.47 -13.05 5.22
N LEU A 219 14.14 -11.76 5.11
CA LEU A 219 12.75 -11.27 5.02
C LEU A 219 12.13 -11.45 3.63
N VAL A 220 12.93 -11.55 2.57
CA VAL A 220 12.43 -11.60 1.19
C VAL A 220 11.41 -12.73 0.95
N PRO A 221 11.64 -13.99 1.37
CA PRO A 221 10.67 -15.08 1.17
C PRO A 221 9.27 -14.76 1.74
N TYR A 222 9.22 -14.21 2.96
CA TYR A 222 7.97 -13.82 3.58
C TYR A 222 7.28 -12.68 2.81
N LEU A 223 8.01 -11.64 2.44
CA LEU A 223 7.45 -10.51 1.69
C LEU A 223 6.98 -10.93 0.29
N LEU A 224 7.66 -11.86 -0.36
CA LEU A 224 7.22 -12.44 -1.63
C LEU A 224 5.97 -13.31 -1.48
N TRP A 225 5.84 -14.06 -0.39
CA TRP A 225 4.63 -14.80 -0.09
C TRP A 225 3.43 -13.86 0.06
N ARG A 226 3.59 -12.73 0.77
CA ARG A 226 2.56 -11.70 0.89
C ARG A 226 2.19 -11.04 -0.45
N SER A 227 3.12 -10.99 -1.40
CA SER A 227 2.91 -10.31 -2.69
C SER A 227 1.99 -11.08 -3.64
N VAL A 228 1.66 -12.34 -3.33
CA VAL A 228 0.81 -13.16 -4.18
C VAL A 228 -0.63 -12.65 -4.13
N THR A 229 -1.16 -12.28 -5.30
CA THR A 229 -2.56 -11.90 -5.45
C THR A 229 -3.35 -13.00 -6.16
N PRO A 230 -4.58 -13.34 -5.71
CA PRO A 230 -5.40 -14.37 -6.36
C PRO A 230 -5.74 -14.05 -7.81
N VAL A 231 -5.80 -12.76 -8.16
CA VAL A 231 -6.13 -12.29 -9.49
C VAL A 231 -4.96 -11.52 -10.07
N ILE A 232 -4.45 -11.94 -11.23
CA ILE A 232 -3.43 -11.22 -11.99
C ILE A 232 -4.14 -10.37 -13.04
N SER A 233 -3.94 -9.06 -12.97
CA SER A 233 -4.54 -8.09 -13.87
C SER A 233 -3.58 -6.93 -14.12
N PRO A 234 -3.56 -6.35 -15.35
CA PRO A 234 -2.83 -5.11 -15.59
C PRO A 234 -3.27 -3.95 -14.68
N GLU A 235 -4.53 -3.97 -14.25
CA GLU A 235 -5.15 -2.96 -13.39
C GLU A 235 -4.81 -3.17 -11.91
N GLY A 236 -4.41 -4.39 -11.52
CA GLY A 236 -3.93 -4.71 -10.17
C GLY A 236 -2.54 -4.15 -9.90
N ALA A 237 -2.11 -4.16 -8.65
CA ALA A 237 -0.75 -3.82 -8.27
C ALA A 237 -0.35 -4.35 -6.89
N ASN A 238 0.92 -4.66 -6.73
CA ASN A 238 1.58 -4.68 -5.43
C ASN A 238 1.97 -3.24 -5.08
N MET A 239 1.35 -2.70 -4.04
CA MET A 239 1.62 -1.35 -3.54
C MET A 239 2.78 -1.41 -2.56
N ILE A 240 3.90 -0.78 -2.90
CA ILE A 240 5.11 -0.75 -2.07
C ILE A 240 5.23 0.68 -1.52
N MET A 241 5.15 0.81 -0.21
CA MET A 241 5.42 2.06 0.50
C MET A 241 6.89 2.08 0.85
N THR A 242 7.62 3.12 0.42
CA THR A 242 9.04 3.30 0.72
C THR A 242 9.21 4.38 1.77
N HIS A 243 10.07 4.15 2.74
CA HIS A 243 10.23 5.08 3.87
C HIS A 243 11.69 5.46 4.10
N MET A 244 12.58 4.49 4.28
CA MET A 244 13.94 4.73 4.76
C MET A 244 14.94 5.23 3.70
N ALA A 245 14.68 4.99 2.42
CA ALA A 245 15.62 5.31 1.34
C ALA A 245 16.18 6.74 1.40
N PRO A 246 15.35 7.80 1.58
CA PRO A 246 15.83 9.18 1.59
C PRO A 246 16.76 9.52 2.75
N PHE A 247 16.74 8.74 3.83
CA PHE A 247 17.60 8.95 5.00
C PHE A 247 18.96 8.23 4.90
N LEU A 248 19.11 7.31 3.92
CA LEU A 248 20.35 6.58 3.72
C LEU A 248 21.33 7.39 2.86
N ARG A 249 22.63 7.31 3.17
CA ARG A 249 23.65 7.75 2.22
C ARG A 249 23.64 6.82 1.02
N GLN A 250 24.12 7.27 -0.14
CA GLN A 250 24.12 6.46 -1.36
C GLN A 250 24.73 5.07 -1.16
N LYS A 251 25.91 4.98 -0.56
CA LYS A 251 26.57 3.68 -0.28
C LYS A 251 25.79 2.76 0.66
N ASP A 252 24.99 3.33 1.56
CA ASP A 252 24.15 2.55 2.48
C ASP A 252 22.87 2.09 1.77
N PHE A 253 22.29 2.93 0.90
CA PHE A 253 21.23 2.56 0.00
C PHE A 253 21.62 1.41 -0.94
N GLU A 254 22.78 1.52 -1.58
CA GLU A 254 23.35 0.49 -2.48
C GLU A 254 23.59 -0.84 -1.77
N ARG A 255 23.97 -0.79 -0.50
CA ARG A 255 24.30 -1.97 0.27
C ARG A 255 23.08 -2.63 0.92
N PHE A 256 22.23 -1.88 1.59
CA PHE A 256 21.21 -2.42 2.50
C PHE A 256 19.78 -2.33 1.94
N TYR A 257 19.51 -1.38 1.06
CA TYR A 257 18.15 -1.10 0.60
C TYR A 257 17.89 -1.66 -0.80
N TRP A 258 18.70 -1.22 -1.77
CA TRP A 258 18.46 -1.48 -3.18
C TRP A 258 18.50 -2.96 -3.58
N PRO A 259 19.44 -3.81 -3.13
CA PRO A 259 19.57 -5.17 -3.63
C PRO A 259 18.30 -6.01 -3.43
N THR A 260 17.74 -6.03 -2.22
CA THR A 260 16.53 -6.80 -1.92
C THR A 260 15.28 -6.15 -2.52
N PHE A 261 15.19 -4.80 -2.53
CA PHE A 261 14.10 -4.09 -3.16
C PHE A 261 14.03 -4.37 -4.66
N TYR A 262 15.14 -4.23 -5.36
CA TYR A 262 15.26 -4.49 -6.79
C TYR A 262 14.83 -5.92 -7.15
N LYS A 263 15.40 -6.91 -6.49
CA LYS A 263 15.05 -8.32 -6.73
C LYS A 263 13.55 -8.58 -6.47
N MET A 264 13.01 -8.08 -5.37
CA MET A 264 11.61 -8.27 -5.01
C MET A 264 10.67 -7.69 -6.07
N VAL A 265 10.92 -6.46 -6.55
CA VAL A 265 10.09 -5.85 -7.61
C VAL A 265 10.14 -6.66 -8.90
N HIS A 266 11.32 -7.16 -9.28
CA HIS A 266 11.47 -8.04 -10.45
C HIS A 266 10.75 -9.38 -10.27
N MET A 267 10.82 -10.01 -9.11
CA MET A 267 10.14 -11.27 -8.83
C MET A 267 8.61 -11.13 -8.82
N ILE A 268 8.09 -10.00 -8.34
CA ILE A 268 6.67 -9.66 -8.46
C ILE A 268 6.28 -9.53 -9.93
N ALA A 269 7.09 -8.84 -10.73
CA ALA A 269 6.85 -8.66 -12.15
C ALA A 269 7.00 -9.96 -12.97
N GLU A 270 7.90 -10.87 -12.57
CA GLU A 270 8.06 -12.20 -13.16
C GLU A 270 6.78 -13.04 -13.04
N ARG A 271 5.99 -12.83 -11.96
CA ARG A 271 4.67 -13.44 -11.77
C ARG A 271 3.55 -12.77 -12.58
N GLY A 272 3.88 -11.79 -13.44
CA GLY A 272 2.90 -11.04 -14.22
C GLY A 272 2.18 -9.92 -13.46
N GLN A 273 2.59 -9.64 -12.22
CA GLN A 273 1.98 -8.60 -11.40
C GLN A 273 2.67 -7.24 -11.62
N ALA A 274 1.89 -6.15 -11.53
CA ALA A 274 2.43 -4.80 -11.55
C ALA A 274 2.85 -4.37 -10.14
N THR A 275 3.75 -3.37 -10.06
CA THR A 275 4.08 -2.68 -8.81
C THR A 275 3.66 -1.21 -8.91
N TYR A 276 3.15 -0.69 -7.80
CA TYR A 276 2.95 0.72 -7.53
C TYR A 276 3.85 1.08 -6.36
N ILE A 277 4.75 2.04 -6.55
CA ILE A 277 5.74 2.44 -5.56
C ILE A 277 5.43 3.87 -5.13
N PHE A 278 5.10 4.06 -3.86
CA PHE A 278 5.06 5.39 -3.27
C PHE A 278 6.47 5.76 -2.82
N CYS A 279 7.07 6.68 -3.56
CA CYS A 279 8.40 7.21 -3.29
C CYS A 279 8.28 8.36 -2.29
N GLU A 280 8.24 8.04 -1.01
CA GLU A 280 8.15 9.01 0.07
C GLU A 280 9.41 9.87 0.14
N SER A 281 9.23 11.19 0.35
CA SER A 281 10.30 12.18 0.36
C SER A 281 11.03 12.32 -0.99
N ASP A 282 12.30 12.71 -1.01
CA ASP A 282 13.05 13.05 -2.25
C ASP A 282 13.90 11.88 -2.75
N TRP A 283 13.49 11.32 -3.90
CA TRP A 283 14.20 10.25 -4.59
C TRP A 283 15.10 10.72 -5.75
N THR A 284 15.30 12.02 -5.91
CA THR A 284 16.06 12.59 -7.04
C THR A 284 17.44 11.94 -7.18
N ARG A 285 18.16 11.73 -6.08
CA ARG A 285 19.50 11.10 -6.09
C ARG A 285 19.49 9.60 -6.44
N PHE A 286 18.32 8.96 -6.41
CA PHE A 286 18.15 7.54 -6.72
C PHE A 286 17.44 7.29 -8.06
N ILE A 287 17.28 8.33 -8.87
CA ILE A 287 16.55 8.25 -10.14
C ILE A 287 17.15 7.22 -11.10
N ASP A 288 18.47 7.07 -11.10
CA ASP A 288 19.17 6.11 -11.96
C ASP A 288 18.84 4.66 -11.59
N TYR A 289 18.66 4.37 -10.30
CA TYR A 289 18.22 3.05 -9.85
C TYR A 289 16.79 2.75 -10.27
N LEU A 290 15.89 3.74 -10.19
CA LEU A 290 14.51 3.56 -10.61
C LEU A 290 14.39 3.19 -12.10
N GLN A 291 15.34 3.59 -12.95
CA GLN A 291 15.37 3.19 -14.36
C GLN A 291 15.53 1.68 -14.55
N ASP A 292 16.13 0.99 -13.61
CA ASP A 292 16.38 -0.46 -13.69
C ASP A 292 15.15 -1.31 -13.34
N LEU A 293 14.11 -0.71 -12.77
CA LEU A 293 12.87 -1.41 -12.43
C LEU A 293 12.10 -1.83 -13.70
N PRO A 294 11.20 -2.84 -13.62
CA PRO A 294 10.40 -3.32 -14.74
C PRO A 294 9.57 -2.21 -15.39
N GLY A 295 9.44 -2.26 -16.73
CA GLY A 295 8.60 -1.33 -17.48
C GLY A 295 7.14 -1.35 -17.00
N GLY A 296 6.48 -0.18 -17.01
CA GLY A 296 5.11 -0.03 -16.52
C GLY A 296 4.98 -0.04 -15.00
N THR A 297 6.10 0.00 -14.25
CA THR A 297 6.08 0.28 -12.81
C THR A 297 5.46 1.66 -12.59
N ARG A 298 4.54 1.77 -11.64
CA ARG A 298 3.83 3.01 -11.30
C ARG A 298 4.59 3.68 -10.17
N LEU A 299 5.12 4.89 -10.43
CA LEU A 299 5.88 5.66 -9.47
C LEU A 299 5.05 6.87 -9.01
N HIS A 300 4.74 6.91 -7.74
CA HIS A 300 4.09 8.05 -7.10
C HIS A 300 5.15 8.83 -6.31
N MET A 301 5.45 10.02 -6.78
CA MET A 301 6.50 10.86 -6.21
C MET A 301 5.93 11.88 -5.23
N GLU A 302 6.44 11.88 -4.01
CA GLU A 302 6.12 12.95 -3.06
C GLU A 302 6.87 14.24 -3.45
N TYR A 303 8.17 14.14 -3.70
CA TYR A 303 9.04 15.26 -4.06
C TYR A 303 9.92 14.98 -5.27
N GLY A 304 10.45 16.03 -5.84
CA GLY A 304 11.46 16.01 -6.90
C GLY A 304 11.17 17.00 -8.01
N ASP A 305 12.07 17.07 -8.98
CA ASP A 305 11.89 17.87 -10.20
C ASP A 305 11.06 17.05 -11.22
N PRO A 306 9.80 17.40 -11.49
CA PRO A 306 8.94 16.65 -12.39
C PRO A 306 9.50 16.56 -13.82
N LYS A 307 10.24 17.58 -14.27
CA LYS A 307 10.88 17.60 -15.59
C LYS A 307 11.98 16.54 -15.68
N LEU A 308 12.86 16.48 -14.68
CA LEU A 308 13.92 15.48 -14.60
C LEU A 308 13.35 14.07 -14.57
N PHE A 309 12.33 13.82 -13.74
CA PHE A 309 11.67 12.51 -13.66
C PHE A 309 10.98 12.12 -14.96
N LYS A 310 10.30 13.07 -15.62
CA LYS A 310 9.67 12.81 -16.93
C LYS A 310 10.69 12.46 -18.00
N GLU A 311 11.80 13.22 -18.09
CA GLU A 311 12.87 12.98 -19.05
C GLU A 311 13.54 11.61 -18.86
N ARG A 312 13.80 11.22 -17.60
CA ARG A 312 14.55 10.02 -17.27
C ARG A 312 13.68 8.75 -17.24
N LEU A 313 12.44 8.85 -16.76
CA LEU A 313 11.59 7.69 -16.45
C LEU A 313 10.30 7.64 -17.26
N GLY A 314 9.81 8.77 -17.77
CA GLY A 314 8.46 8.89 -18.33
C GLY A 314 8.18 8.05 -19.59
N LYS A 315 9.21 7.52 -20.26
CA LYS A 315 9.04 6.59 -21.40
C LYS A 315 8.89 5.13 -20.96
N LYS A 316 9.24 4.82 -19.72
CA LYS A 316 9.27 3.45 -19.19
C LYS A 316 8.30 3.25 -18.04
N MET A 317 8.14 4.27 -17.20
CA MET A 317 7.37 4.24 -15.97
C MET A 317 6.10 5.08 -16.09
N ILE A 318 5.08 4.75 -15.32
CA ILE A 318 3.88 5.58 -15.15
C ILE A 318 4.14 6.49 -13.95
N LEU A 319 4.12 7.81 -14.18
CA LEU A 319 4.43 8.81 -13.17
C LEU A 319 3.16 9.43 -12.58
N SER A 320 3.22 9.75 -11.29
CA SER A 320 2.16 10.49 -10.58
C SER A 320 2.71 11.25 -9.37
N GLY A 321 1.90 12.08 -8.73
CA GLY A 321 2.31 12.87 -7.57
C GLY A 321 2.83 14.25 -7.93
N PHE A 322 3.82 14.76 -7.19
CA PHE A 322 4.45 16.06 -7.33
C PHE A 322 3.58 17.28 -7.01
N TYR A 323 2.25 17.14 -6.89
CA TYR A 323 1.40 18.26 -6.53
C TYR A 323 1.34 18.40 -5.00
N PRO A 324 1.90 19.46 -4.41
CA PRO A 324 1.95 19.60 -2.95
C PRO A 324 0.57 19.95 -2.40
N VAL A 325 -0.06 19.02 -1.68
CA VAL A 325 -1.38 19.25 -1.06
C VAL A 325 -1.40 20.47 -0.13
N VAL A 326 -0.27 20.78 0.50
CA VAL A 326 -0.13 21.95 1.38
C VAL A 326 -0.41 23.27 0.63
N LEU A 327 -0.20 23.32 -0.69
CA LEU A 327 -0.50 24.50 -1.49
C LEU A 327 -1.99 24.84 -1.49
N LEU A 328 -2.86 23.86 -1.35
CA LEU A 328 -4.31 24.07 -1.22
C LEU A 328 -4.70 24.82 0.05
N LYS A 329 -3.84 24.80 1.07
CA LYS A 329 -4.03 25.57 2.31
C LYS A 329 -3.34 26.91 2.28
N THR A 330 -2.13 26.97 1.75
CA THR A 330 -1.23 28.12 1.89
C THR A 330 -1.23 29.03 0.67
N GLY A 331 -1.63 28.53 -0.50
CA GLY A 331 -1.63 29.26 -1.76
C GLY A 331 -2.95 29.95 -2.07
N THR A 332 -2.89 30.91 -3.00
CA THR A 332 -4.08 31.44 -3.64
C THR A 332 -4.66 30.44 -4.64
N LYS A 333 -5.93 30.60 -4.99
CA LYS A 333 -6.57 29.80 -6.04
C LYS A 333 -5.76 29.76 -7.34
N GLN A 334 -5.24 30.94 -7.77
CA GLN A 334 -4.44 31.04 -8.98
C GLN A 334 -3.12 30.26 -8.86
N GLN A 335 -2.42 30.35 -7.73
CA GLN A 335 -1.18 29.58 -7.51
C GLN A 335 -1.44 28.06 -7.54
N CYS A 336 -2.59 27.61 -7.01
CA CYS A 336 -2.98 26.19 -7.10
C CYS A 336 -3.17 25.74 -8.56
N ILE A 337 -3.85 26.56 -9.37
CA ILE A 337 -4.08 26.31 -10.80
C ILE A 337 -2.77 26.36 -11.59
N ASP A 338 -1.93 27.38 -11.33
CA ASP A 338 -0.64 27.54 -12.03
C ASP A 338 0.27 26.32 -11.80
N LYS A 339 0.29 25.81 -10.55
CA LYS A 339 1.06 24.57 -10.25
C LYS A 339 0.49 23.34 -10.95
N ALA A 340 -0.84 23.22 -11.04
CA ALA A 340 -1.45 22.13 -11.81
C ALA A 340 -1.11 22.21 -13.29
N LYS A 341 -1.21 23.42 -13.86
CA LYS A 341 -0.84 23.66 -15.26
C LYS A 341 0.62 23.27 -15.52
N GLU A 342 1.55 23.71 -14.67
CA GLU A 342 2.96 23.33 -14.75
C GLU A 342 3.15 21.81 -14.80
N LEU A 343 2.52 21.09 -13.88
CA LEU A 343 2.65 19.64 -13.80
C LEU A 343 2.02 18.91 -15.00
N ILE A 344 0.88 19.37 -15.47
CA ILE A 344 0.21 18.80 -16.65
C ILE A 344 1.07 19.04 -17.90
N ASP A 345 1.58 20.26 -18.10
CA ASP A 345 2.43 20.63 -19.25
C ASP A 345 3.72 19.78 -19.29
N ILE A 346 4.27 19.38 -18.13
CA ILE A 346 5.48 18.57 -18.02
C ILE A 346 5.18 17.07 -18.13
N LEU A 347 4.22 16.59 -17.34
CA LEU A 347 4.06 15.14 -17.11
C LEU A 347 3.10 14.46 -18.09
N ALA A 348 2.07 15.15 -18.60
CA ALA A 348 1.09 14.57 -19.48
C ALA A 348 1.62 14.22 -20.89
N PRO A 349 2.46 15.04 -21.57
CA PRO A 349 2.88 14.76 -22.94
C PRO A 349 3.46 13.35 -23.11
N GLY A 350 2.99 12.62 -24.14
CA GLY A 350 3.42 11.25 -24.43
C GLY A 350 2.80 10.17 -23.55
N GLY A 351 1.84 10.51 -22.70
CA GLY A 351 1.16 9.55 -21.81
C GLY A 351 2.01 9.13 -20.61
N ASN A 352 1.73 7.92 -20.06
CA ASN A 352 2.36 7.38 -18.84
C ASN A 352 2.24 8.32 -17.63
N PHE A 353 1.09 8.94 -17.47
CA PHE A 353 0.79 9.87 -16.39
C PHE A 353 -0.61 9.64 -15.84
N GLU A 354 -0.76 9.67 -14.52
CA GLU A 354 -2.01 9.82 -13.80
C GLU A 354 -1.90 10.95 -12.78
N TRP A 355 -2.97 11.74 -12.65
CA TRP A 355 -3.00 12.83 -11.68
C TRP A 355 -3.14 12.30 -10.25
N ARG A 356 -2.20 12.65 -9.38
CA ARG A 356 -2.24 12.45 -7.93
C ARG A 356 -1.59 13.63 -7.22
N PHE A 357 -1.99 13.81 -5.97
CA PHE A 357 -1.29 14.71 -5.05
C PHE A 357 -0.07 14.01 -4.44
N ASP A 358 0.82 14.77 -3.81
CA ASP A 358 1.97 14.23 -3.06
C ASP A 358 1.52 13.32 -1.91
N LYS A 359 0.46 13.73 -1.21
CA LYS A 359 -0.15 12.99 -0.09
C LYS A 359 -1.63 13.36 0.06
N ASN A 360 -2.29 12.74 1.05
CA ASN A 360 -3.70 13.00 1.34
C ASN A 360 -3.87 14.11 2.38
N ALA A 361 -4.99 14.85 2.27
CA ALA A 361 -5.50 15.73 3.31
C ALA A 361 -6.17 14.90 4.41
N LEU A 362 -5.76 15.11 5.66
CA LEU A 362 -6.25 14.37 6.83
C LEU A 362 -7.30 15.16 7.62
N HIS A 363 -7.21 16.49 7.61
CA HIS A 363 -8.10 17.37 8.36
C HIS A 363 -8.82 18.37 7.45
N LEU A 364 -10.01 18.85 7.86
CA LEU A 364 -10.73 19.88 7.12
C LEU A 364 -9.90 21.13 6.86
N GLY A 365 -9.01 21.49 7.81
CA GLY A 365 -8.12 22.64 7.67
C GLY A 365 -6.91 22.43 6.78
N ASP A 366 -6.71 21.26 6.19
CA ASP A 366 -5.54 20.96 5.34
C ASP A 366 -5.73 21.50 3.92
N ILE A 367 -6.95 21.72 3.49
CA ILE A 367 -7.29 22.26 2.18
C ILE A 367 -8.32 23.40 2.29
N ASN A 368 -8.21 24.39 1.39
CA ASN A 368 -9.27 25.35 1.16
C ASN A 368 -10.25 24.76 0.13
N PRO A 369 -11.55 24.58 0.46
CA PRO A 369 -12.52 23.93 -0.44
C PRO A 369 -12.68 24.60 -1.79
N ASP A 370 -12.63 25.95 -1.83
CA ASP A 370 -12.81 26.72 -3.08
C ASP A 370 -11.58 26.59 -3.99
N SER A 371 -10.37 26.61 -3.40
CA SER A 371 -9.12 26.38 -4.14
C SER A 371 -9.07 24.93 -4.66
N TYR A 372 -9.48 23.97 -3.84
CA TYR A 372 -9.52 22.56 -4.22
C TYR A 372 -10.50 22.31 -5.38
N ARG A 373 -11.74 22.84 -5.29
CA ARG A 373 -12.73 22.73 -6.35
C ARG A 373 -12.21 23.31 -7.66
N ALA A 374 -11.71 24.55 -7.63
CA ALA A 374 -11.22 25.21 -8.83
C ALA A 374 -10.02 24.49 -9.46
N LEU A 375 -9.13 23.94 -8.62
CA LEU A 375 -8.03 23.09 -9.05
C LEU A 375 -8.53 21.86 -9.78
N MET A 376 -9.45 21.09 -9.16
CA MET A 376 -9.91 19.81 -9.70
C MET A 376 -10.74 19.99 -10.97
N GLU A 377 -11.54 21.06 -11.06
CA GLU A 377 -12.24 21.45 -12.28
C GLU A 377 -11.23 21.75 -13.40
N PHE A 378 -10.19 22.55 -13.12
CA PHE A 378 -9.12 22.84 -14.08
C PHE A 378 -8.40 21.56 -14.54
N VAL A 379 -8.05 20.65 -13.61
CA VAL A 379 -7.38 19.38 -13.94
C VAL A 379 -8.24 18.53 -14.87
N LEU A 380 -9.54 18.39 -14.59
CA LEU A 380 -10.46 17.61 -15.42
C LEU A 380 -10.64 18.22 -16.81
N GLU A 381 -10.76 19.53 -16.91
CA GLU A 381 -10.90 20.24 -18.18
C GLU A 381 -9.66 20.09 -19.07
N ASN A 382 -8.45 20.01 -18.45
CA ASN A 382 -7.17 19.93 -19.16
C ASN A 382 -6.57 18.51 -19.18
N SER A 383 -7.37 17.48 -18.90
CA SER A 383 -6.89 16.10 -18.79
C SER A 383 -6.83 15.33 -20.13
N LYS A 384 -7.43 15.85 -21.21
CA LYS A 384 -7.59 15.14 -22.49
C LYS A 384 -6.30 15.06 -23.29
N TYR A 385 -6.14 13.96 -24.00
CA TYR A 385 -5.05 13.75 -24.95
C TYR A 385 -5.56 13.86 -26.37
N GLU A 386 -4.82 14.59 -27.22
CA GLU A 386 -5.12 14.69 -28.66
C GLU A 386 -4.78 13.38 -29.40
N ASN A 387 -3.79 12.65 -28.92
CA ASN A 387 -3.28 11.40 -29.47
C ASN A 387 -3.73 10.15 -28.69
N ALA A 388 -4.95 10.19 -28.18
CA ALA A 388 -5.55 9.04 -27.49
C ALA A 388 -5.58 7.79 -28.39
N GLY A 389 -5.25 6.63 -27.83
CA GLY A 389 -5.17 5.36 -28.55
C GLY A 389 -3.78 5.02 -29.09
N GLU A 390 -2.84 5.96 -29.09
CA GLU A 390 -1.44 5.68 -29.42
C GLU A 390 -0.73 4.91 -28.31
N VAL A 391 0.39 4.27 -28.63
CA VAL A 391 1.23 3.59 -27.65
C VAL A 391 2.04 4.62 -26.85
N ALA A 392 1.88 4.62 -25.52
CA ALA A 392 2.55 5.55 -24.64
C ALA A 392 4.02 5.17 -24.35
N THR A 393 4.32 3.87 -24.36
CA THR A 393 5.66 3.35 -24.06
C THR A 393 6.10 2.36 -25.13
N THR A 394 7.39 2.40 -25.48
CA THR A 394 8.01 1.41 -26.38
C THR A 394 8.66 0.27 -25.61
N VAL A 395 8.77 0.39 -24.28
CA VAL A 395 9.44 -0.60 -23.42
C VAL A 395 8.41 -1.48 -22.77
N ARG A 396 8.34 -2.74 -23.18
CA ARG A 396 7.43 -3.71 -22.58
C ARG A 396 7.95 -4.20 -21.23
N ARG A 397 7.02 -4.57 -20.34
CA ARG A 397 7.39 -5.11 -19.01
C ARG A 397 8.21 -6.40 -19.17
N GLU A 398 7.75 -7.34 -19.97
CA GLU A 398 8.38 -8.63 -20.22
C GLU A 398 9.81 -8.51 -20.73
N ASP A 399 10.15 -7.46 -21.49
CA ASP A 399 11.51 -7.23 -22.01
C ASP A 399 12.46 -6.65 -20.95
N THR A 400 11.94 -6.22 -19.81
CA THR A 400 12.71 -5.55 -18.75
C THR A 400 12.77 -6.33 -17.43
N VAL A 401 11.98 -7.39 -17.30
CA VAL A 401 11.97 -8.24 -16.11
C VAL A 401 13.20 -9.12 -16.07
N LYS A 402 13.91 -9.10 -14.94
CA LYS A 402 14.98 -10.05 -14.64
C LYS A 402 14.45 -11.15 -13.72
N LYS A 403 15.04 -12.34 -13.83
CA LYS A 403 14.59 -13.54 -13.12
C LYS A 403 15.46 -13.80 -11.90
N PHE A 404 14.82 -13.77 -10.73
CA PHE A 404 15.46 -14.02 -9.44
C PHE A 404 14.72 -15.08 -8.60
N SER A 405 13.61 -15.64 -9.12
CA SER A 405 12.77 -16.58 -8.37
C SER A 405 13.50 -17.82 -7.85
N HIS A 406 14.61 -18.21 -8.48
CA HIS A 406 15.45 -19.33 -8.07
C HIS A 406 16.44 -18.99 -6.94
N GLU A 407 16.62 -17.71 -6.60
CA GLU A 407 17.58 -17.28 -5.56
C GLU A 407 17.00 -17.41 -4.14
N TYR A 408 15.69 -17.51 -3.99
CA TYR A 408 15.03 -17.54 -2.70
C TYR A 408 14.23 -18.82 -2.53
N PRO A 409 14.25 -19.43 -1.32
CA PRO A 409 13.39 -20.56 -0.99
C PRO A 409 11.93 -20.11 -0.90
N GLU A 410 11.01 -21.07 -0.99
CA GLU A 410 9.63 -20.82 -0.62
C GLU A 410 9.53 -20.44 0.86
N PHE A 411 8.61 -19.53 1.15
CA PHE A 411 8.34 -19.14 2.53
C PHE A 411 7.71 -20.29 3.32
N THR A 412 8.28 -20.55 4.49
CA THR A 412 7.75 -21.54 5.44
C THR A 412 7.72 -20.97 6.86
N SER A 413 6.75 -21.43 7.66
CA SER A 413 6.62 -21.08 9.07
C SER A 413 5.90 -22.22 9.80
N LYS A 414 6.26 -22.48 11.05
CA LYS A 414 5.54 -23.43 11.90
C LYS A 414 4.11 -23.00 12.24
N TYR A 415 3.76 -21.74 11.99
CA TYR A 415 2.43 -21.18 12.23
C TYR A 415 1.55 -21.18 10.97
N ILE A 416 2.12 -21.43 9.80
CA ILE A 416 1.39 -21.50 8.53
C ILE A 416 1.50 -22.93 8.00
N VAL A 417 0.61 -23.76 8.50
CA VAL A 417 0.57 -25.20 8.19
C VAL A 417 -0.25 -25.42 6.92
N THR A 418 0.26 -26.22 5.99
CA THR A 418 -0.50 -26.61 4.79
C THR A 418 -1.51 -27.71 5.13
N TYR A 419 -2.54 -27.87 4.27
CA TYR A 419 -3.49 -28.98 4.44
C TYR A 419 -2.80 -30.35 4.43
N ASP A 420 -1.78 -30.53 3.58
CA ASP A 420 -1.07 -31.80 3.45
C ASP A 420 -0.18 -32.13 4.67
N GLU A 421 0.27 -31.10 5.41
CA GLU A 421 0.90 -31.26 6.72
C GLU A 421 -0.13 -31.54 7.81
N TRP A 422 -1.20 -30.73 7.86
CA TRP A 422 -2.27 -30.87 8.86
C TRP A 422 -2.94 -32.25 8.83
N LYS A 423 -3.24 -32.78 7.64
CA LYS A 423 -3.87 -34.12 7.50
C LYS A 423 -3.02 -35.29 7.96
N LYS A 424 -1.70 -35.10 8.21
CA LYS A 424 -0.85 -36.16 8.80
C LYS A 424 -1.26 -36.43 10.24
N GLU A 425 -1.73 -35.41 10.96
CA GLU A 425 -2.24 -35.56 12.33
C GLU A 425 -3.70 -35.95 12.36
N TYR A 426 -4.48 -35.57 11.34
CA TYR A 426 -5.92 -35.81 11.21
C TYR A 426 -6.22 -36.47 9.86
N PRO A 427 -5.86 -37.73 9.65
CA PRO A 427 -5.97 -38.37 8.35
C PRO A 427 -7.47 -38.56 7.96
N PRO A 428 -7.82 -38.26 6.69
CA PRO A 428 -9.17 -38.49 6.20
C PRO A 428 -9.49 -40.00 6.15
N ILE A 429 -10.76 -40.35 6.41
CA ILE A 429 -11.21 -41.75 6.43
C ILE A 429 -11.30 -42.37 5.03
N ASN A 430 -11.41 -41.57 3.99
CA ASN A 430 -11.43 -41.97 2.59
C ASN A 430 -11.20 -40.75 1.68
N GLU A 431 -11.07 -40.98 0.36
CA GLU A 431 -10.84 -39.95 -0.64
C GLU A 431 -11.93 -38.86 -0.68
N LYS A 432 -13.20 -39.22 -0.52
CA LYS A 432 -14.31 -38.27 -0.49
C LYS A 432 -14.24 -37.35 0.74
N ALA A 433 -13.82 -37.89 1.87
CA ALA A 433 -13.56 -37.10 3.07
C ALA A 433 -12.33 -36.17 2.87
N ASP A 434 -11.25 -36.65 2.24
CA ASP A 434 -10.06 -35.83 1.94
C ASP A 434 -10.43 -34.59 1.10
N GLN A 435 -11.23 -34.77 0.05
CA GLN A 435 -11.68 -33.67 -0.80
C GLN A 435 -12.51 -32.63 -0.01
N ALA A 436 -13.47 -33.10 0.80
CA ALA A 436 -14.33 -32.23 1.61
C ALA A 436 -13.53 -31.49 2.69
N MET A 437 -12.63 -32.18 3.37
CA MET A 437 -11.75 -31.62 4.39
C MET A 437 -10.78 -30.57 3.79
N ARG A 438 -10.21 -30.81 2.61
CA ARG A 438 -9.35 -29.85 1.90
C ARG A 438 -10.10 -28.56 1.59
N ILE A 439 -11.35 -28.64 1.12
CA ILE A 439 -12.20 -27.47 0.85
C ILE A 439 -12.47 -26.69 2.14
N ALA A 440 -12.84 -27.38 3.21
CA ALA A 440 -13.10 -26.75 4.50
C ALA A 440 -11.82 -26.09 5.08
N TYR A 441 -10.70 -26.83 5.06
CA TYR A 441 -9.41 -26.32 5.52
C TYR A 441 -9.01 -25.06 4.78
N LYS A 442 -9.06 -25.09 3.43
CA LYS A 442 -8.73 -23.92 2.60
C LYS A 442 -9.63 -22.73 2.95
N LYS A 443 -10.95 -22.93 3.04
CA LYS A 443 -11.89 -21.87 3.37
C LYS A 443 -11.52 -21.15 4.66
N TYR A 444 -11.21 -21.89 5.72
CA TYR A 444 -10.89 -21.30 7.02
C TYR A 444 -9.46 -20.75 7.08
N SER A 445 -8.51 -21.38 6.39
CA SER A 445 -7.15 -20.84 6.26
C SER A 445 -7.14 -19.51 5.50
N ASP A 446 -7.88 -19.42 4.39
CA ASP A 446 -8.03 -18.18 3.63
C ASP A 446 -8.66 -17.05 4.48
N LEU A 447 -9.65 -17.42 5.34
CA LEU A 447 -10.32 -16.46 6.22
C LEU A 447 -9.39 -15.89 7.29
N VAL A 448 -8.47 -16.69 7.82
CA VAL A 448 -7.52 -16.27 8.86
C VAL A 448 -6.17 -15.78 8.29
N GLN A 449 -5.91 -15.99 7.00
CA GLN A 449 -4.66 -15.58 6.37
C GLN A 449 -4.28 -14.12 6.63
N PRO A 450 -5.21 -13.13 6.55
CA PRO A 450 -4.88 -11.74 6.86
C PRO A 450 -4.35 -11.52 8.27
N PHE A 451 -4.67 -12.43 9.21
CA PHE A 451 -4.23 -12.36 10.62
C PHE A 451 -2.93 -13.12 10.86
N ASN A 452 -2.56 -14.02 9.96
CA ASN A 452 -1.24 -14.63 9.93
C ASN A 452 -0.22 -13.71 9.22
N ASP A 453 -0.66 -12.61 8.64
CA ASP A 453 0.22 -11.61 8.08
C ASP A 453 0.72 -10.68 9.19
N ILE A 454 2.00 -10.86 9.58
CA ILE A 454 2.61 -10.05 10.67
C ILE A 454 2.59 -8.55 10.36
N TYR A 455 2.60 -8.14 9.09
CA TYR A 455 2.41 -6.74 8.74
C TYR A 455 1.03 -6.22 9.14
N SER A 456 -0.02 -6.98 8.85
CA SER A 456 -1.40 -6.64 9.27
C SER A 456 -1.54 -6.58 10.80
N LEU A 457 -0.68 -7.30 11.53
CA LEU A 457 -0.65 -7.25 13.00
C LEU A 457 0.02 -5.98 13.54
N TYR A 458 0.80 -5.27 12.74
CA TYR A 458 1.36 -3.96 13.11
C TYR A 458 0.40 -2.80 12.82
N GLY A 459 -0.42 -2.89 11.76
CA GLY A 459 -1.28 -1.83 11.22
C GLY A 459 -2.61 -1.57 11.92
#